data_64ec0f025f486bb38c7e42b5c7431856
#
_entry.id   64ec0f025f486bb38c7e42b5c7431856
#
_cell.length_a   1.000
_cell.length_b   1.000
_cell.length_c   1.000
_cell.angle_alpha   90.00
_cell.angle_beta   90.00
_cell.angle_gamma   90.00
#
_symmetry.space_group_name_H-M   'P 1'
#
loop_
_entity.id
_entity.type
_entity.pdbx_description
1 polymer ?
#
loop_
_entity_poly.entity_id
_entity_poly.type
_entity_poly.pdbx_seq_one_letter_code
_entity_poly.pdbx_strand_id
1 'polypeptide(L)'
;MLARVIEAGIPADGLIEAARISGQWLPALAQAVVRMAGETFLHPGDTELDVARRYRAVAEELRPLLGGMLDNHLTQHLRQAIRSEVLSHAQVAAGGVGATEPVAIGFADLSGFTRMGARIPADELGRVASRLATLTGESLVAPARPVKYLGDAVMLESPDPAALVETLIRLTAAVDAEDGELPPLHAGAAHGPAVSRAGDWFGHTVNLASRIADVARAGTVLGDIQLKQATDGAYLWTRLPRRHLHGLPGRVELYRLRARRDGQGPRDPRL
;
A
#
# COMPACT_ATOMS: atom_id res chain seq x y z
N MET A 1 -7.93 29.26 -15.90
CA MET A 1 -6.92 28.22 -15.64
C MET A 1 -7.10 27.04 -16.60
N LEU A 2 -8.24 26.35 -16.66
CA LEU A 2 -8.50 25.22 -17.57
C LEU A 2 -8.24 25.57 -19.06
N ALA A 3 -8.70 26.73 -19.55
CA ALA A 3 -8.49 27.16 -20.92
C ALA A 3 -7.00 27.20 -21.31
N ARG A 4 -6.14 27.71 -20.43
CA ARG A 4 -4.68 27.81 -20.67
C ARG A 4 -4.01 26.43 -20.74
N VAL A 5 -4.56 25.44 -20.05
CA VAL A 5 -4.01 24.05 -20.06
C VAL A 5 -4.41 23.33 -21.35
N ILE A 6 -5.64 23.57 -21.84
CA ILE A 6 -6.12 23.06 -23.13
C ILE A 6 -5.37 23.72 -24.28
N GLU A 7 -5.15 25.05 -24.22
CA GLU A 7 -4.33 25.80 -25.19
C GLU A 7 -2.88 25.31 -25.25
N ALA A 8 -2.35 24.77 -24.16
CA ALA A 8 -1.03 24.11 -24.10
C ALA A 8 -1.00 22.70 -24.72
N GLY A 9 -2.12 22.22 -25.29
CA GLY A 9 -2.19 20.94 -26.01
C GLY A 9 -2.47 19.72 -25.10
N ILE A 10 -2.83 19.93 -23.83
CA ILE A 10 -3.19 18.83 -22.93
C ILE A 10 -4.61 18.35 -23.25
N PRO A 11 -4.81 17.03 -23.51
CA PRO A 11 -6.13 16.50 -23.85
C PRO A 11 -7.14 16.72 -22.72
N ALA A 12 -8.36 17.14 -23.05
CA ALA A 12 -9.43 17.39 -22.10
C ALA A 12 -9.78 16.12 -21.27
N ASP A 13 -9.73 14.96 -21.90
CA ASP A 13 -9.99 13.66 -21.22
C ASP A 13 -8.99 13.38 -20.09
N GLY A 14 -7.71 13.73 -20.27
CA GLY A 14 -6.70 13.61 -19.23
C GLY A 14 -6.97 14.54 -18.03
N LEU A 15 -7.48 15.73 -18.27
CA LEU A 15 -7.88 16.66 -17.20
C LEU A 15 -9.10 16.15 -16.43
N ILE A 16 -10.08 15.58 -17.15
CA ILE A 16 -11.27 14.96 -16.52
C ILE A 16 -10.85 13.77 -15.66
N GLU A 17 -9.95 12.92 -16.13
CA GLU A 17 -9.41 11.79 -15.37
C GLU A 17 -8.69 12.28 -14.09
N ALA A 18 -7.81 13.28 -14.19
CA ALA A 18 -7.12 13.87 -13.04
C ALA A 18 -8.11 14.48 -12.04
N ALA A 19 -9.14 15.18 -12.53
CA ALA A 19 -10.20 15.75 -11.69
C ALA A 19 -11.01 14.65 -10.98
N ARG A 20 -11.31 13.55 -11.66
CA ARG A 20 -12.02 12.41 -11.09
C ARG A 20 -11.20 11.75 -9.98
N ILE A 21 -9.91 11.51 -10.21
CA ILE A 21 -9.00 10.92 -9.22
C ILE A 21 -8.89 11.84 -7.99
N SER A 22 -8.63 13.13 -8.18
CA SER A 22 -8.54 14.07 -7.06
C SER A 22 -9.85 14.19 -6.29
N GLY A 23 -11.00 14.15 -6.98
CA GLY A 23 -12.33 14.16 -6.37
C GLY A 23 -12.63 12.91 -5.51
N GLN A 24 -11.94 11.80 -5.73
CA GLN A 24 -12.07 10.60 -4.89
C GLN A 24 -11.27 10.70 -3.58
N TRP A 25 -10.10 11.32 -3.60
CA TRP A 25 -9.18 11.31 -2.45
C TRP A 25 -9.27 12.56 -1.57
N LEU A 26 -9.53 13.73 -2.16
CA LEU A 26 -9.62 14.99 -1.41
C LEU A 26 -10.72 15.01 -0.33
N PRO A 27 -11.92 14.43 -0.52
CA PRO A 27 -12.92 14.34 0.54
C PRO A 27 -12.45 13.54 1.76
N ALA A 28 -11.73 12.43 1.54
CA ALA A 28 -11.18 11.62 2.64
C ALA A 28 -10.12 12.40 3.44
N LEU A 29 -9.25 13.13 2.76
CA LEU A 29 -8.28 14.02 3.40
C LEU A 29 -8.98 15.13 4.20
N ALA A 30 -9.98 15.78 3.61
CA ALA A 30 -10.75 16.82 4.30
C ALA A 30 -11.42 16.30 5.57
N GLN A 31 -12.03 15.10 5.51
CA GLN A 31 -12.62 14.46 6.70
C GLN A 31 -11.58 14.11 7.77
N ALA A 32 -10.38 13.66 7.38
CA ALA A 32 -9.30 13.38 8.33
C ALA A 32 -8.86 14.66 9.06
N VAL A 33 -8.73 15.77 8.34
CA VAL A 33 -8.41 17.08 8.92
C VAL A 33 -9.50 17.57 9.87
N VAL A 34 -10.78 17.41 9.50
CA VAL A 34 -11.91 17.81 10.36
C VAL A 34 -11.94 16.97 11.63
N ARG A 35 -11.70 15.66 11.56
CA ARG A 35 -11.63 14.80 12.76
C ARG A 35 -10.48 15.23 13.67
N MET A 36 -9.28 15.38 13.14
CA MET A 36 -8.11 15.85 13.90
C MET A 36 -8.39 17.18 14.59
N ALA A 37 -9.02 18.12 13.89
CA ALA A 37 -9.40 19.41 14.47
C ALA A 37 -10.44 19.24 15.60
N GLY A 38 -11.41 18.37 15.43
CA GLY A 38 -12.43 18.05 16.43
C GLY A 38 -11.81 17.48 17.72
N GLU A 39 -10.95 16.47 17.56
CA GLU A 39 -10.27 15.83 18.71
C GLU A 39 -9.34 16.78 19.47
N THR A 40 -8.76 17.77 18.77
CA THR A 40 -7.76 18.66 19.37
C THR A 40 -8.38 19.93 19.97
N PHE A 41 -9.41 20.49 19.33
CA PHE A 41 -9.87 21.85 19.62
C PHE A 41 -11.29 21.95 20.18
N LEU A 42 -12.08 20.86 20.17
CA LEU A 42 -13.41 20.86 20.75
C LEU A 42 -13.38 20.42 22.22
N HIS A 43 -14.21 21.08 23.04
CA HIS A 43 -14.29 20.78 24.48
C HIS A 43 -15.73 20.41 24.86
N PRO A 44 -15.91 19.54 25.87
CA PRO A 44 -17.23 19.25 26.42
C PRO A 44 -17.91 20.55 26.92
N GLY A 45 -19.14 20.81 26.42
CA GLY A 45 -19.91 22.01 26.79
C GLY A 45 -19.80 23.17 25.78
N ASP A 46 -19.02 23.02 24.70
CA ASP A 46 -19.03 24.02 23.61
C ASP A 46 -20.42 24.13 22.98
N THR A 47 -20.87 25.35 22.69
CA THR A 47 -22.10 25.58 21.93
C THR A 47 -21.87 25.32 20.44
N GLU A 48 -22.94 25.06 19.66
CA GLU A 48 -22.82 24.89 18.21
C GLU A 48 -22.12 26.08 17.54
N LEU A 49 -22.32 27.29 18.04
CA LEU A 49 -21.68 28.48 17.53
C LEU A 49 -20.17 28.48 17.83
N ASP A 50 -19.77 28.04 19.01
CA ASP A 50 -18.35 27.93 19.39
C ASP A 50 -17.65 26.85 18.54
N VAL A 51 -18.29 25.70 18.36
CA VAL A 51 -17.83 24.63 17.46
C VAL A 51 -17.62 25.17 16.05
N ALA A 52 -18.62 25.86 15.47
CA ALA A 52 -18.51 26.42 14.11
C ALA A 52 -17.40 27.45 13.99
N ARG A 53 -17.21 28.33 14.99
CA ARG A 53 -16.14 29.32 15.01
C ARG A 53 -14.76 28.66 15.06
N ARG A 54 -14.58 27.63 15.89
CA ARG A 54 -13.30 26.90 16.03
C ARG A 54 -12.95 26.17 14.75
N TYR A 55 -13.90 25.43 14.15
CA TYR A 55 -13.64 24.78 12.87
C TYR A 55 -13.25 25.75 11.76
N ARG A 56 -13.90 26.92 11.71
CA ARG A 56 -13.55 27.96 10.75
C ARG A 56 -12.13 28.46 10.97
N ALA A 57 -11.74 28.81 12.21
CA ALA A 57 -10.42 29.28 12.55
C ALA A 57 -9.34 28.25 12.19
N VAL A 58 -9.57 26.98 12.57
CA VAL A 58 -8.65 25.88 12.24
C VAL A 58 -8.54 25.68 10.73
N ALA A 59 -9.65 25.74 9.99
CA ALA A 59 -9.62 25.61 8.53
C ALA A 59 -8.83 26.75 7.86
N GLU A 60 -8.95 27.99 8.36
CA GLU A 60 -8.21 29.15 7.86
C GLU A 60 -6.70 29.01 8.13
N GLU A 61 -6.30 28.46 9.29
CA GLU A 61 -4.90 28.23 9.65
C GLU A 61 -4.28 27.03 8.94
N LEU A 62 -4.99 25.91 8.86
CA LEU A 62 -4.46 24.68 8.27
C LEU A 62 -4.43 24.70 6.74
N ARG A 63 -5.33 25.40 6.08
CA ARG A 63 -5.43 25.43 4.61
C ARG A 63 -4.11 25.76 3.90
N PRO A 64 -3.35 26.80 4.28
CA PRO A 64 -2.08 27.10 3.62
C PRO A 64 -1.01 26.04 3.87
N LEU A 65 -0.98 25.43 5.07
CA LEU A 65 -0.05 24.36 5.42
C LEU A 65 -0.35 23.08 4.64
N LEU A 66 -1.61 22.71 4.56
CA LEU A 66 -2.07 21.56 3.77
C LEU A 66 -1.83 21.78 2.28
N GLY A 67 -2.02 23.00 1.78
CA GLY A 67 -1.72 23.36 0.39
C GLY A 67 -0.26 23.12 0.05
N GLY A 68 0.67 23.56 0.88
CA GLY A 68 2.11 23.34 0.70
C GLY A 68 2.50 21.86 0.80
N MET A 69 1.91 21.13 1.72
CA MET A 69 2.13 19.68 1.86
C MET A 69 1.64 18.92 0.62
N LEU A 70 0.45 19.23 0.12
CA LEU A 70 -0.12 18.61 -1.08
C LEU A 70 0.71 18.91 -2.32
N ASP A 71 1.17 20.17 -2.50
CA ASP A 71 2.02 20.55 -3.61
C ASP A 71 3.36 19.80 -3.59
N ASN A 72 3.97 19.67 -2.42
CA ASN A 72 5.22 18.92 -2.25
C ASN A 72 5.02 17.42 -2.57
N HIS A 73 3.98 16.79 -2.03
CA HIS A 73 3.67 15.38 -2.31
C HIS A 73 3.36 15.17 -3.80
N LEU A 74 2.53 16.02 -4.39
CA LEU A 74 2.22 15.95 -5.83
C LEU A 74 3.49 16.07 -6.67
N THR A 75 4.37 17.01 -6.33
CA THR A 75 5.65 17.21 -7.03
C THR A 75 6.55 15.98 -6.94
N GLN A 76 6.64 15.34 -5.77
CA GLN A 76 7.42 14.12 -5.59
C GLN A 76 6.85 12.96 -6.42
N HIS A 77 5.53 12.75 -6.38
CA HIS A 77 4.87 11.70 -7.15
C HIS A 77 4.94 11.95 -8.66
N LEU A 78 4.81 13.18 -9.11
CA LEU A 78 4.99 13.54 -10.53
C LEU A 78 6.42 13.23 -11.02
N ARG A 79 7.44 13.59 -10.24
CA ARG A 79 8.84 13.25 -10.59
C ARG A 79 9.04 11.76 -10.72
N GLN A 80 8.45 10.97 -9.83
CA GLN A 80 8.54 9.51 -9.86
C GLN A 80 7.79 8.93 -11.07
N ALA A 81 6.56 9.39 -11.33
CA ALA A 81 5.77 8.95 -12.47
C ALA A 81 6.45 9.28 -13.81
N ILE A 82 7.02 10.48 -13.94
CA ILE A 82 7.78 10.88 -15.15
C ILE A 82 9.00 9.97 -15.33
N ARG A 83 9.74 9.65 -14.27
CA ARG A 83 10.89 8.73 -14.37
C ARG A 83 10.47 7.34 -14.85
N SER A 84 9.39 6.81 -14.29
CA SER A 84 8.84 5.50 -14.69
C SER A 84 8.41 5.52 -16.16
N GLU A 85 7.71 6.56 -16.60
CA GLU A 85 7.25 6.71 -17.98
C GLU A 85 8.42 6.82 -18.97
N VAL A 86 9.45 7.61 -18.66
CA VAL A 86 10.66 7.73 -19.49
C VAL A 86 11.38 6.38 -19.63
N LEU A 87 11.49 5.62 -18.53
CA LEU A 87 12.10 4.29 -18.56
C LEU A 87 11.25 3.30 -19.37
N SER A 88 9.93 3.32 -19.21
CA SER A 88 8.99 2.49 -19.98
C SER A 88 9.08 2.79 -21.49
N HIS A 89 9.09 4.06 -21.88
CA HIS A 89 9.28 4.47 -23.29
C HIS A 89 10.62 4.01 -23.86
N ALA A 90 11.71 4.09 -23.10
CA ALA A 90 13.02 3.61 -23.52
C ALA A 90 13.03 2.08 -23.72
N GLN A 91 12.34 1.32 -22.88
CA GLN A 91 12.19 -0.14 -23.03
C GLN A 91 11.36 -0.51 -24.26
N VAL A 92 10.25 0.19 -24.52
CA VAL A 92 9.43 0.00 -25.72
C VAL A 92 10.24 0.30 -26.98
N ALA A 93 11.01 1.39 -26.99
CA ALA A 93 11.88 1.75 -28.10
C ALA A 93 13.00 0.72 -28.35
N ALA A 94 13.40 -0.03 -27.31
CA ALA A 94 14.35 -1.13 -27.42
C ALA A 94 13.71 -2.48 -27.84
N GLY A 95 12.42 -2.49 -28.23
CA GLY A 95 11.71 -3.69 -28.72
C GLY A 95 11.00 -4.50 -27.63
N GLY A 96 10.84 -3.94 -26.43
CA GLY A 96 10.04 -4.56 -25.37
C GLY A 96 8.53 -4.46 -25.64
N VAL A 97 7.78 -5.48 -25.21
CA VAL A 97 6.31 -5.48 -25.30
C VAL A 97 5.77 -4.49 -24.27
N GLY A 98 5.09 -3.45 -24.74
CA GLY A 98 4.71 -2.27 -23.95
C GLY A 98 3.85 -2.54 -22.72
N ALA A 99 3.97 -1.63 -21.77
CA ALA A 99 3.10 -1.34 -20.62
C ALA A 99 3.08 -2.33 -19.44
N THR A 100 3.81 -3.46 -19.45
CA THR A 100 3.94 -4.32 -18.26
C THR A 100 5.32 -4.17 -17.65
N GLU A 101 5.38 -3.85 -16.36
CA GLU A 101 6.63 -3.76 -15.61
C GLU A 101 6.74 -4.96 -14.65
N PRO A 102 7.92 -5.58 -14.50
CA PRO A 102 8.13 -6.54 -13.44
C PRO A 102 8.08 -5.82 -12.08
N VAL A 103 7.14 -6.21 -11.25
CA VAL A 103 6.91 -5.61 -9.94
C VAL A 103 6.58 -6.68 -8.90
N ALA A 104 7.03 -6.48 -7.68
CA ALA A 104 6.58 -7.27 -6.55
C ALA A 104 5.34 -6.61 -5.94
N ILE A 105 4.27 -7.37 -5.80
CA ILE A 105 2.99 -6.96 -5.19
C ILE A 105 2.78 -7.77 -3.92
N GLY A 106 2.39 -7.08 -2.85
CA GLY A 106 2.03 -7.70 -1.56
C GLY A 106 0.67 -7.23 -1.08
N PHE A 107 -0.08 -8.15 -0.49
CA PHE A 107 -1.27 -7.85 0.30
C PHE A 107 -1.01 -8.31 1.73
N ALA A 108 -1.27 -7.45 2.69
CA ALA A 108 -1.21 -7.75 4.11
C ALA A 108 -2.55 -7.39 4.76
N ASP A 109 -3.12 -8.32 5.53
CA ASP A 109 -4.48 -8.25 6.04
C ASP A 109 -4.55 -8.73 7.50
N LEU A 110 -5.40 -8.09 8.32
CA LEU A 110 -5.61 -8.45 9.72
C LEU A 110 -6.57 -9.64 9.85
N SER A 111 -6.10 -10.72 10.45
CA SER A 111 -6.85 -11.96 10.55
C SER A 111 -8.11 -11.82 11.39
N GLY A 112 -9.29 -11.96 10.76
CA GLY A 112 -10.56 -11.98 11.48
C GLY A 112 -11.17 -10.62 11.78
N PHE A 113 -10.68 -9.54 11.18
CA PHE A 113 -11.22 -8.19 11.32
C PHE A 113 -12.72 -8.10 10.99
N THR A 114 -13.17 -8.74 9.93
CA THR A 114 -14.61 -8.79 9.57
C THR A 114 -15.47 -9.36 10.70
N ARG A 115 -14.98 -10.39 11.42
CA ARG A 115 -15.67 -10.94 12.59
C ARG A 115 -15.60 -10.02 13.80
N MET A 116 -14.51 -9.30 13.94
CA MET A 116 -14.35 -8.27 14.98
C MET A 116 -15.35 -7.13 14.76
N GLY A 117 -15.55 -6.69 13.50
CA GLY A 117 -16.49 -5.64 13.14
C GLY A 117 -17.96 -5.90 13.48
N ALA A 118 -18.32 -7.18 13.67
CA ALA A 118 -19.65 -7.54 14.16
C ALA A 118 -19.79 -7.41 15.71
N ARG A 119 -18.69 -7.11 16.43
CA ARG A 119 -18.64 -7.17 17.90
C ARG A 119 -18.20 -5.87 18.57
N ILE A 120 -17.46 -5.02 17.86
CA ILE A 120 -16.93 -3.77 18.40
C ILE A 120 -17.53 -2.56 17.69
N PRO A 121 -17.57 -1.38 18.32
CA PRO A 121 -18.04 -0.13 17.73
C PRO A 121 -17.24 0.28 16.49
N ALA A 122 -17.89 1.03 15.58
CA ALA A 122 -17.27 1.45 14.32
C ALA A 122 -16.05 2.38 14.51
N ASP A 123 -16.02 3.18 15.56
CA ASP A 123 -14.90 4.05 15.90
C ASP A 123 -13.67 3.25 16.34
N GLU A 124 -13.87 2.13 17.02
CA GLU A 124 -12.79 1.22 17.42
C GLU A 124 -12.21 0.49 16.20
N LEU A 125 -13.06 0.06 15.26
CA LEU A 125 -12.61 -0.46 13.96
C LEU A 125 -11.77 0.56 13.19
N GLY A 126 -12.19 1.83 13.20
CA GLY A 126 -11.44 2.92 12.59
C GLY A 126 -10.06 3.11 13.20
N ARG A 127 -9.92 2.95 14.54
CA ARG A 127 -8.63 3.01 15.23
C ARG A 127 -7.70 1.86 14.82
N VAL A 128 -8.22 0.64 14.74
CA VAL A 128 -7.45 -0.53 14.27
C VAL A 128 -6.91 -0.31 12.85
N ALA A 129 -7.77 0.13 11.92
CA ALA A 129 -7.35 0.43 10.55
C ALA A 129 -6.31 1.55 10.49
N SER A 130 -6.45 2.61 11.29
CA SER A 130 -5.49 3.71 11.38
C SER A 130 -4.15 3.25 11.96
N ARG A 131 -4.18 2.36 12.97
CA ARG A 131 -2.95 1.80 13.55
C ARG A 131 -2.20 0.94 12.55
N LEU A 132 -2.90 0.09 11.78
CA LEU A 132 -2.29 -0.67 10.68
C LEU A 132 -1.60 0.26 9.67
N ALA A 133 -2.25 1.37 9.29
CA ALA A 133 -1.66 2.34 8.36
C ALA A 133 -0.38 2.97 8.94
N THR A 134 -0.35 3.32 10.22
CA THR A 134 0.84 3.83 10.92
C THR A 134 1.97 2.81 10.90
N LEU A 135 1.69 1.57 11.36
CA LEU A 135 2.69 0.49 11.38
C LEU A 135 3.21 0.15 9.98
N THR A 136 2.32 0.22 8.97
CA THR A 136 2.75 0.05 7.58
C THR A 136 3.78 1.12 7.21
N GLY A 137 3.50 2.41 7.49
CA GLY A 137 4.43 3.50 7.19
C GLY A 137 5.78 3.33 7.89
N GLU A 138 5.80 2.93 9.16
CA GLU A 138 7.01 2.68 9.95
C GLU A 138 7.81 1.46 9.47
N SER A 139 7.15 0.49 8.84
CA SER A 139 7.76 -0.75 8.35
C SER A 139 8.31 -0.66 6.94
N LEU A 140 8.03 0.42 6.19
CA LEU A 140 8.43 0.55 4.79
C LEU A 140 9.95 0.51 4.62
N VAL A 141 10.39 -0.27 3.67
CA VAL A 141 11.78 -0.31 3.19
C VAL A 141 11.80 0.19 1.75
N ALA A 142 12.45 1.33 1.51
CA ALA A 142 12.53 1.88 0.16
C ALA A 142 13.17 0.87 -0.83
N PRO A 143 12.64 0.71 -2.03
CA PRO A 143 11.60 1.53 -2.69
C PRO A 143 10.16 1.03 -2.51
N ALA A 144 9.88 0.10 -1.57
CA ALA A 144 8.52 -0.38 -1.32
C ALA A 144 7.60 0.76 -0.84
N ARG A 145 6.35 0.73 -1.30
CA ARG A 145 5.35 1.76 -0.95
C ARG A 145 3.93 1.18 -0.89
N PRO A 146 3.03 1.78 -0.11
CA PRO A 146 1.64 1.43 -0.16
C PRO A 146 0.99 1.94 -1.46
N VAL A 147 0.17 1.10 -2.06
CA VAL A 147 -0.68 1.45 -3.21
C VAL A 147 -2.02 1.95 -2.71
N LYS A 148 -2.65 1.20 -1.81
CA LYS A 148 -3.94 1.54 -1.20
C LYS A 148 -4.18 0.77 0.09
N TYR A 149 -5.03 1.35 0.93
CA TYR A 149 -5.57 0.68 2.11
C TYR A 149 -7.01 0.23 1.83
N LEU A 150 -7.37 -0.96 2.27
CA LEU A 150 -8.64 -1.63 2.00
C LEU A 150 -9.30 -2.01 3.34
N GLY A 151 -9.56 -1.00 4.19
CA GLY A 151 -10.03 -1.23 5.56
C GLY A 151 -8.92 -1.80 6.44
N ASP A 152 -8.95 -3.08 6.69
CA ASP A 152 -8.00 -3.87 7.49
C ASP A 152 -6.85 -4.48 6.69
N ALA A 153 -6.78 -4.17 5.40
CA ALA A 153 -5.74 -4.65 4.52
C ALA A 153 -4.98 -3.51 3.85
N VAL A 154 -3.75 -3.76 3.47
CA VAL A 154 -2.93 -2.87 2.66
C VAL A 154 -2.38 -3.61 1.45
N MET A 155 -2.46 -2.96 0.29
CA MET A 155 -1.75 -3.37 -0.91
C MET A 155 -0.43 -2.59 -0.97
N LEU A 156 0.67 -3.32 -1.09
CA LEU A 156 2.03 -2.81 -1.23
C LEU A 156 2.59 -3.15 -2.61
N GLU A 157 3.50 -2.33 -3.10
CA GLU A 157 4.27 -2.63 -4.30
C GLU A 157 5.74 -2.27 -4.12
N SER A 158 6.60 -2.90 -4.91
CA SER A 158 8.01 -2.51 -5.02
C SER A 158 8.62 -2.98 -6.34
N PRO A 159 9.42 -2.15 -7.04
CA PRO A 159 10.27 -2.60 -8.13
C PRO A 159 11.41 -3.52 -7.64
N ASP A 160 11.75 -3.45 -6.35
CA ASP A 160 12.70 -4.34 -5.68
C ASP A 160 11.96 -5.39 -4.84
N PRO A 161 11.94 -6.68 -5.24
CA PRO A 161 11.29 -7.75 -4.50
C PRO A 161 11.81 -7.93 -3.08
N ALA A 162 13.11 -7.67 -2.84
CA ALA A 162 13.70 -7.81 -1.52
C ALA A 162 13.20 -6.74 -0.54
N ALA A 163 13.03 -5.49 -1.02
CA ALA A 163 12.46 -4.42 -0.22
C ALA A 163 11.00 -4.69 0.17
N LEU A 164 10.19 -5.28 -0.75
CA LEU A 164 8.83 -5.70 -0.41
C LEU A 164 8.82 -6.79 0.66
N VAL A 165 9.63 -7.81 0.49
CA VAL A 165 9.73 -8.93 1.45
C VAL A 165 10.14 -8.43 2.82
N GLU A 166 11.15 -7.58 2.90
CA GLU A 166 11.61 -6.99 4.16
C GLU A 166 10.52 -6.11 4.81
N THR A 167 9.79 -5.32 4.02
CA THR A 167 8.64 -4.55 4.50
C THR A 167 7.58 -5.45 5.12
N LEU A 168 7.21 -6.56 4.47
CA LEU A 168 6.23 -7.51 4.99
C LEU A 168 6.69 -8.20 6.27
N ILE A 169 7.99 -8.52 6.39
CA ILE A 169 8.56 -9.09 7.62
C ILE A 169 8.43 -8.07 8.77
N ARG A 170 8.86 -6.84 8.55
CA ARG A 170 8.82 -5.78 9.56
C ARG A 170 7.39 -5.48 9.98
N LEU A 171 6.47 -5.36 9.03
CA LEU A 171 5.07 -5.10 9.32
C LEU A 171 4.44 -6.24 10.13
N THR A 172 4.72 -7.50 9.77
CA THR A 172 4.22 -8.64 10.54
C THR A 172 4.77 -8.62 11.97
N ALA A 173 6.06 -8.37 12.14
CA ALA A 173 6.68 -8.27 13.45
C ALA A 173 6.17 -7.08 14.27
N ALA A 174 5.92 -5.93 13.62
CA ALA A 174 5.37 -4.74 14.28
C ALA A 174 3.95 -4.99 14.78
N VAL A 175 3.10 -5.66 13.99
CA VAL A 175 1.75 -6.03 14.42
C VAL A 175 1.78 -7.06 15.54
N ASP A 176 2.67 -8.04 15.49
CA ASP A 176 2.83 -9.03 16.57
C ASP A 176 3.31 -8.37 17.88
N ALA A 177 4.07 -7.27 17.80
CA ALA A 177 4.55 -6.51 18.95
C ALA A 177 3.48 -5.64 19.63
N GLU A 178 2.31 -5.45 19.00
CA GLU A 178 1.15 -4.75 19.61
C GLU A 178 0.44 -5.57 20.72
N ASP A 179 0.98 -6.74 21.03
CA ASP A 179 0.59 -7.58 22.18
C ASP A 179 -0.92 -7.85 22.33
N GLY A 180 -1.59 -8.02 21.18
CA GLY A 180 -3.01 -8.34 21.08
C GLY A 180 -3.94 -7.13 20.90
N GLU A 181 -3.43 -5.92 20.87
CA GLU A 181 -4.22 -4.73 20.50
C GLU A 181 -4.69 -4.79 19.03
N LEU A 182 -3.92 -5.45 18.18
CA LEU A 182 -4.29 -5.75 16.81
C LEU A 182 -4.45 -7.26 16.59
N PRO A 183 -5.39 -7.68 15.72
CA PRO A 183 -5.41 -9.05 15.22
C PRO A 183 -4.10 -9.37 14.50
N PRO A 184 -3.62 -10.64 14.56
CA PRO A 184 -2.39 -11.00 13.88
C PRO A 184 -2.50 -10.80 12.37
N LEU A 185 -1.43 -10.29 11.75
CA LEU A 185 -1.34 -10.02 10.33
C LEU A 185 -1.05 -11.32 9.55
N HIS A 186 -1.58 -11.43 8.35
CA HIS A 186 -1.13 -12.39 7.35
C HIS A 186 -0.86 -11.68 6.03
N ALA A 187 0.06 -12.20 5.23
CA ALA A 187 0.41 -11.58 3.97
C ALA A 187 0.66 -12.58 2.85
N GLY A 188 0.32 -12.15 1.64
CA GLY A 188 0.61 -12.85 0.41
C GLY A 188 1.30 -11.93 -0.59
N ALA A 189 2.33 -12.42 -1.27
CA ALA A 189 3.07 -11.63 -2.24
C ALA A 189 3.39 -12.43 -3.51
N ALA A 190 3.51 -11.73 -4.63
CA ALA A 190 3.90 -12.31 -5.92
C ALA A 190 4.80 -11.33 -6.67
N HIS A 191 5.67 -11.87 -7.53
CA HIS A 191 6.52 -11.07 -8.40
C HIS A 191 6.27 -11.42 -9.87
N GLY A 192 6.17 -10.43 -10.73
CA GLY A 192 5.96 -10.63 -12.17
C GLY A 192 5.42 -9.41 -12.87
N PRO A 193 5.03 -9.55 -14.14
CA PRO A 193 4.52 -8.44 -14.94
C PRO A 193 3.16 -7.94 -14.42
N ALA A 194 3.02 -6.63 -14.28
CA ALA A 194 1.76 -5.96 -13.98
C ALA A 194 1.69 -4.61 -14.71
N VAL A 195 0.49 -4.06 -14.84
CA VAL A 195 0.24 -2.77 -15.48
C VAL A 195 -0.11 -1.75 -14.42
N SER A 196 0.62 -0.63 -14.39
CA SER A 196 0.28 0.53 -13.57
C SER A 196 -0.69 1.44 -14.32
N ARG A 197 -1.81 1.81 -13.70
CA ARG A 197 -2.77 2.76 -14.24
C ARG A 197 -3.46 3.54 -13.13
N ALA A 198 -3.46 4.86 -13.24
CA ALA A 198 -4.12 5.76 -12.29
C ALA A 198 -3.69 5.54 -10.83
N GLY A 199 -2.42 5.20 -10.59
CA GLY A 199 -1.88 4.95 -9.26
C GLY A 199 -2.20 3.58 -8.68
N ASP A 200 -2.88 2.70 -9.43
CA ASP A 200 -3.17 1.31 -9.05
C ASP A 200 -2.44 0.33 -9.99
N TRP A 201 -2.37 -0.93 -9.59
CA TRP A 201 -1.75 -2.01 -10.34
C TRP A 201 -2.79 -3.06 -10.78
N PHE A 202 -2.62 -3.59 -11.98
CA PHE A 202 -3.53 -4.56 -12.59
C PHE A 202 -2.76 -5.71 -13.22
N GLY A 203 -3.38 -6.88 -13.23
CA GLY A 203 -2.86 -8.05 -13.93
C GLY A 203 -2.80 -9.31 -13.07
N HIS A 204 -2.24 -10.36 -13.67
CA HIS A 204 -2.16 -11.68 -13.03
C HIS A 204 -1.39 -11.64 -11.71
N THR A 205 -0.28 -10.90 -11.65
CA THR A 205 0.58 -10.77 -10.47
C THR A 205 -0.19 -10.18 -9.27
N VAL A 206 -1.03 -9.17 -9.51
CA VAL A 206 -1.89 -8.55 -8.47
C VAL A 206 -2.90 -9.56 -7.94
N ASN A 207 -3.61 -10.23 -8.85
CA ASN A 207 -4.60 -11.23 -8.48
C ASN A 207 -3.94 -12.40 -7.73
N LEU A 208 -2.77 -12.85 -8.17
CA LEU A 208 -2.03 -13.91 -7.53
C LEU A 208 -1.62 -13.53 -6.10
N ALA A 209 -1.04 -12.35 -5.89
CA ALA A 209 -0.67 -11.85 -4.56
C ALA A 209 -1.86 -11.81 -3.60
N SER A 210 -3.00 -11.27 -4.05
CA SER A 210 -4.25 -11.26 -3.27
C SER A 210 -4.70 -12.68 -2.89
N ARG A 211 -4.73 -13.61 -3.85
CA ARG A 211 -5.15 -15.00 -3.59
C ARG A 211 -4.16 -15.77 -2.71
N ILE A 212 -2.89 -15.40 -2.72
CA ILE A 212 -1.90 -15.94 -1.80
C ILE A 212 -2.17 -15.44 -0.37
N ALA A 213 -2.52 -14.15 -0.23
CA ALA A 213 -2.91 -13.58 1.07
C ALA A 213 -4.13 -14.31 1.65
N ASP A 214 -5.18 -14.56 0.84
CA ASP A 214 -6.41 -15.28 1.26
C ASP A 214 -6.13 -16.64 1.92
N VAL A 215 -5.04 -17.32 1.56
CA VAL A 215 -4.70 -18.66 2.09
C VAL A 215 -3.56 -18.65 3.10
N ALA A 216 -2.99 -17.49 3.37
CA ALA A 216 -1.95 -17.31 4.38
C ALA A 216 -2.55 -17.46 5.79
N ARG A 217 -1.80 -18.06 6.69
CA ARG A 217 -2.20 -18.15 8.10
C ARG A 217 -1.75 -16.89 8.85
N ALA A 218 -2.46 -16.56 9.90
CA ALA A 218 -2.06 -15.52 10.85
C ALA A 218 -0.58 -15.63 11.22
N GLY A 219 0.13 -14.51 11.28
CA GLY A 219 1.57 -14.43 11.56
C GLY A 219 2.46 -14.95 10.43
N THR A 220 1.94 -15.15 9.20
CA THR A 220 2.76 -15.70 8.10
C THR A 220 2.75 -14.85 6.84
N VAL A 221 3.88 -14.83 6.15
CA VAL A 221 4.05 -14.26 4.83
C VAL A 221 4.26 -15.40 3.83
N LEU A 222 3.43 -15.45 2.79
CA LEU A 222 3.54 -16.41 1.70
C LEU A 222 3.95 -15.69 0.40
N GLY A 223 4.70 -16.38 -0.44
CA GLY A 223 5.08 -15.91 -1.75
C GLY A 223 4.93 -16.96 -2.84
N ASP A 224 4.90 -16.51 -4.09
CA ASP A 224 4.98 -17.36 -5.26
C ASP A 224 6.42 -17.77 -5.58
N ILE A 225 6.59 -18.62 -6.58
CA ILE A 225 7.91 -19.10 -7.03
C ILE A 225 8.78 -17.97 -7.59
N GLN A 226 8.18 -16.98 -8.28
CA GLN A 226 8.90 -15.88 -8.91
C GLN A 226 9.49 -14.94 -7.84
N LEU A 227 8.70 -14.63 -6.80
CA LEU A 227 9.18 -13.84 -5.67
C LEU A 227 10.31 -14.57 -4.94
N LYS A 228 10.15 -15.88 -4.68
CA LYS A 228 11.19 -16.71 -4.07
C LYS A 228 12.48 -16.66 -4.89
N GLN A 229 12.41 -16.81 -6.21
CA GLN A 229 13.58 -16.78 -7.09
C GLN A 229 14.24 -15.40 -7.12
N ALA A 230 13.45 -14.32 -7.18
CA ALA A 230 13.94 -12.97 -7.19
C ALA A 230 14.63 -12.56 -5.87
N THR A 231 14.36 -13.26 -4.78
CA THR A 231 14.93 -13.01 -3.44
C THR A 231 15.81 -14.16 -2.95
N ASP A 232 16.22 -15.06 -3.84
CA ASP A 232 17.03 -16.24 -3.49
C ASP A 232 18.37 -15.85 -2.87
N GLY A 233 18.75 -16.56 -1.83
CA GLY A 233 19.95 -16.29 -1.04
C GLY A 233 19.80 -15.20 0.02
N ALA A 234 18.80 -14.31 -0.08
CA ALA A 234 18.53 -13.27 0.93
C ALA A 234 17.62 -13.76 2.06
N TYR A 235 16.67 -14.63 1.75
CA TYR A 235 15.64 -15.09 2.70
C TYR A 235 15.50 -16.62 2.69
N LEU A 236 15.09 -17.17 3.83
CA LEU A 236 14.77 -18.58 3.97
C LEU A 236 13.31 -18.82 3.58
N TRP A 237 13.09 -19.66 2.59
CA TRP A 237 11.80 -20.06 2.10
C TRP A 237 11.51 -21.53 2.39
N THR A 238 10.30 -21.82 2.88
CA THR A 238 9.82 -23.19 3.06
C THR A 238 8.74 -23.47 2.01
N ARG A 239 8.98 -24.46 1.14
CA ARG A 239 8.01 -24.90 0.15
C ARG A 239 6.77 -25.48 0.84
N LEU A 240 5.59 -25.10 0.37
CA LEU A 240 4.31 -25.63 0.82
C LEU A 240 3.71 -26.57 -0.22
N PRO A 241 2.77 -27.43 0.17
CA PRO A 241 1.99 -28.22 -0.78
C PRO A 241 1.27 -27.31 -1.77
N ARG A 242 1.25 -27.72 -3.05
CA ARG A 242 0.51 -26.98 -4.09
C ARG A 242 -0.97 -26.88 -3.75
N ARG A 243 -1.54 -25.69 -3.89
CA ARG A 243 -2.94 -25.40 -3.56
C ARG A 243 -3.70 -24.85 -4.76
N HIS A 244 -4.99 -25.15 -4.81
CA HIS A 244 -5.93 -24.38 -5.63
C HIS A 244 -6.16 -23.03 -4.95
N LEU A 245 -6.00 -21.94 -5.71
CA LEU A 245 -6.37 -20.61 -5.29
C LEU A 245 -7.64 -20.20 -6.06
N HIS A 246 -8.60 -19.63 -5.34
CA HIS A 246 -9.89 -19.26 -5.93
C HIS A 246 -9.70 -18.30 -7.12
N GLY A 247 -10.35 -18.62 -8.25
CA GLY A 247 -10.28 -17.80 -9.47
C GLY A 247 -8.99 -17.92 -10.28
N LEU A 248 -8.04 -18.77 -9.88
CA LEU A 248 -6.83 -19.04 -10.66
C LEU A 248 -6.85 -20.47 -11.22
N PRO A 249 -6.38 -20.67 -12.47
CA PRO A 249 -6.34 -22.01 -13.07
C PRO A 249 -5.24 -22.87 -12.41
N GLY A 250 -5.51 -24.15 -12.22
CA GLY A 250 -4.54 -25.13 -11.76
C GLY A 250 -4.20 -25.04 -10.27
N ARG A 251 -3.04 -25.61 -9.91
CA ARG A 251 -2.50 -25.58 -8.55
C ARG A 251 -1.26 -24.72 -8.51
N VAL A 252 -1.25 -23.74 -7.62
CA VAL A 252 -0.14 -22.82 -7.41
C VAL A 252 0.83 -23.39 -6.38
N GLU A 253 2.11 -23.25 -6.66
CA GLU A 253 3.20 -23.58 -5.73
C GLU A 253 3.49 -22.38 -4.86
N LEU A 254 3.43 -22.56 -3.55
CA LEU A 254 3.57 -21.51 -2.56
C LEU A 254 4.78 -21.75 -1.68
N TYR A 255 5.35 -20.66 -1.21
CA TYR A 255 6.51 -20.65 -0.32
C TYR A 255 6.18 -19.80 0.90
N ARG A 256 6.47 -20.32 2.10
CA ARG A 256 6.39 -19.57 3.34
C ARG A 256 7.73 -18.92 3.62
N LEU A 257 7.69 -17.60 3.76
CA LEU A 257 8.83 -16.80 4.15
C LEU A 257 9.18 -17.04 5.62
N ARG A 258 10.47 -17.02 5.93
CA ARG A 258 11.01 -16.96 7.29
C ARG A 258 12.03 -15.85 7.33
N ALA A 259 12.00 -15.01 8.36
CA ALA A 259 13.05 -14.04 8.62
C ALA A 259 14.41 -14.75 8.77
N ARG A 260 15.50 -14.14 8.34
CA ARG A 260 16.84 -14.59 8.71
C ARG A 260 16.96 -14.51 10.23
N ARG A 261 17.46 -15.57 10.86
CA ARG A 261 17.97 -15.46 12.23
C ARG A 261 19.23 -14.59 12.16
N ASP A 262 19.25 -13.54 12.95
CA ASP A 262 20.44 -12.70 13.14
C ASP A 262 21.65 -13.58 13.39
N GLY A 263 22.70 -13.45 12.58
CA GLY A 263 23.98 -14.16 12.75
C GLY A 263 24.43 -15.09 11.63
N GLN A 264 23.61 -15.43 10.64
CA GLN A 264 24.09 -16.14 9.45
C GLN A 264 24.21 -15.19 8.25
N GLY A 265 25.36 -14.56 8.11
CA GLY A 265 25.81 -13.95 6.86
C GLY A 265 25.79 -14.97 5.71
N PRO A 266 25.82 -14.53 4.45
CA PRO A 266 25.81 -15.44 3.31
C PRO A 266 26.95 -16.43 3.49
N ARG A 267 26.64 -17.73 3.45
CA ARG A 267 27.69 -18.76 3.33
C ARG A 267 28.36 -18.51 2.00
N ASP A 268 29.64 -18.21 2.06
CA ASP A 268 30.48 -18.17 0.86
C ASP A 268 30.35 -19.52 0.15
N PRO A 269 29.90 -19.57 -1.12
CA PRO A 269 29.78 -20.81 -1.86
C PRO A 269 31.12 -21.47 -2.21
N ARG A 270 32.25 -20.98 -1.67
CA ARG A 270 33.61 -21.45 -1.94
C ARG A 270 34.31 -22.09 -0.72
N LEU A 271 33.60 -22.40 0.37
CA LEU A 271 34.13 -23.20 1.47
C LEU A 271 33.34 -24.48 1.62
#